data_ee4b73156bafff75b0e03fcd8c79f682
#
_entry.id   ee4b73156bafff75b0e03fcd8c79f682
#
_cell.length_a   1.000
_cell.length_b   1.000
_cell.length_c   1.000
_cell.angle_alpha   90.00
_cell.angle_beta   90.00
_cell.angle_gamma   90.00
#
_symmetry.space_group_name_H-M   'P 1'
#
loop_
_entity.id
_entity.type
_entity.pdbx_description
1 polymer ?
#
loop_
_entity_poly.entity_id
_entity_poly.type
_entity_poly.pdbx_seq_one_letter_code
_entity_poly.pdbx_strand_id
1 'polypeptide(L)'
;MNNGQTTIFDMLYAKKKITKPIRLIELFSGYGSQALALKYLDVSFEHWKTCEWAIKSIQAYKDIHFNEDNKDYSKYLSKELIVETLYNHGISQNYNEPMTLEQIKRLNEESLRKIFNNIVATSNLVNIQKVKGEDLEIVDTEKYEYIMTYSFPCQDLSLAGKGKGMSDTSTCSGMLWEVERILTECENKPQILLMENVPQVHSEDNLQDFNKWKDRLEELGYKNYFQDLIATDYGIPQTRNRCFMVSLLGDYSYTFPKPIPLKLKLKDMLEDNVDEKYYISDKLLKYYDKKIEQGWRKELHISDDVAMTICNPGRNQINDNFIKIKNATSKGYLEATDGDGIDISSRMEYHRGNVQKEKIQTLTTSGGNDRGVIENLRIRKLTPRECFRLMGVKDEEFDKVKQNQSDSSLYHLAGDSIVVNVLMAIFKEMM
;
A
#
# COMPACT_ATOMS: atom_id res chain seq x y z
N MET A 1 -23.94 1.12 11.41
CA MET A 1 -23.18 0.08 12.11
C MET A 1 -23.76 -1.26 11.73
N ASN A 2 -23.29 -1.85 10.63
CA ASN A 2 -23.52 -3.27 10.37
C ASN A 2 -22.16 -3.95 10.47
N ASN A 3 -21.78 -4.29 11.70
CA ASN A 3 -20.71 -5.24 11.97
C ASN A 3 -21.07 -6.53 11.25
N GLY A 4 -20.15 -7.10 10.46
CA GLY A 4 -20.26 -8.32 9.67
C GLY A 4 -21.02 -9.49 10.28
N GLN A 5 -22.29 -9.30 10.56
CA GLN A 5 -23.19 -10.37 10.97
C GLN A 5 -23.58 -11.13 9.71
N THR A 6 -23.07 -12.34 9.60
CA THR A 6 -23.55 -13.35 8.67
C THR A 6 -25.08 -13.44 8.82
N THR A 7 -25.82 -13.07 7.81
CA THR A 7 -27.28 -13.17 7.85
C THR A 7 -27.71 -14.64 7.72
N ILE A 8 -28.95 -14.96 8.13
CA ILE A 8 -29.51 -16.31 7.93
C ILE A 8 -29.46 -16.70 6.43
N PHE A 9 -29.59 -15.74 5.52
CA PHE A 9 -29.47 -15.95 4.08
C PHE A 9 -28.05 -16.34 3.64
N ASP A 10 -27.00 -15.82 4.30
CA ASP A 10 -25.61 -16.20 4.00
C ASP A 10 -25.30 -17.64 4.40
N MET A 11 -26.07 -18.22 5.35
CA MET A 11 -25.96 -19.64 5.73
C MET A 11 -26.58 -20.59 4.70
N LEU A 12 -27.39 -20.09 3.78
CA LEU A 12 -28.02 -20.89 2.72
C LEU A 12 -27.09 -21.10 1.50
N TYR A 13 -26.03 -20.30 1.36
CA TYR A 13 -25.11 -20.40 0.22
C TYR A 13 -23.85 -21.18 0.59
N ALA A 14 -23.38 -21.98 -0.36
CA ALA A 14 -22.12 -22.71 -0.19
C ALA A 14 -20.94 -21.73 -0.03
N LYS A 15 -20.06 -21.98 0.94
CA LYS A 15 -18.83 -21.19 1.09
C LYS A 15 -17.98 -21.35 -0.17
N LYS A 16 -17.50 -20.23 -0.73
CA LYS A 16 -16.59 -20.25 -1.88
C LYS A 16 -15.31 -21.00 -1.53
N LYS A 17 -14.93 -21.93 -2.38
CA LYS A 17 -13.66 -22.62 -2.35
C LYS A 17 -13.01 -22.56 -3.73
N ILE A 18 -11.73 -22.26 -3.77
CA ILE A 18 -10.91 -22.26 -4.97
C ILE A 18 -10.42 -23.69 -5.17
N THR A 19 -10.82 -24.31 -6.27
CA THR A 19 -10.45 -25.70 -6.61
C THR A 19 -9.77 -25.81 -7.96
N LYS A 20 -9.74 -24.71 -8.73
CA LYS A 20 -9.12 -24.64 -10.06
C LYS A 20 -7.78 -23.91 -9.98
N PRO A 21 -6.87 -24.12 -10.95
CA PRO A 21 -5.68 -23.28 -11.07
C PRO A 21 -6.04 -21.80 -11.17
N ILE A 22 -5.31 -20.97 -10.45
CA ILE A 22 -5.58 -19.54 -10.35
C ILE A 22 -4.88 -18.79 -11.47
N ARG A 23 -5.60 -17.85 -12.09
CA ARG A 23 -5.08 -16.76 -12.91
C ARG A 23 -5.32 -15.44 -12.22
N LEU A 24 -4.23 -14.80 -11.80
CA LEU A 24 -4.28 -13.54 -11.06
C LEU A 24 -4.22 -12.35 -12.01
N ILE A 25 -5.20 -11.45 -11.89
CA ILE A 25 -5.25 -10.14 -12.54
C ILE A 25 -5.12 -9.08 -11.45
N GLU A 26 -4.12 -8.22 -11.53
CA GLU A 26 -3.88 -7.16 -10.54
C GLU A 26 -4.00 -5.78 -11.21
N LEU A 27 -5.12 -5.09 -10.99
CA LEU A 27 -5.29 -3.70 -11.40
C LEU A 27 -4.75 -2.77 -10.32
N PHE A 28 -3.99 -1.74 -10.71
CA PHE A 28 -3.21 -0.89 -9.79
C PHE A 28 -2.22 -1.73 -8.97
N SER A 29 -1.47 -2.57 -9.67
CA SER A 29 -0.74 -3.67 -9.05
C SER A 29 0.39 -3.24 -8.09
N GLY A 30 0.90 -2.01 -8.20
CA GLY A 30 2.06 -1.59 -7.42
C GLY A 30 3.23 -2.57 -7.61
N TYR A 31 3.78 -3.08 -6.51
CA TYR A 31 4.79 -4.14 -6.56
C TYR A 31 4.22 -5.57 -6.41
N GLY A 32 2.89 -5.76 -6.43
CA GLY A 32 2.25 -7.08 -6.41
C GLY A 32 2.11 -7.71 -5.01
N SER A 33 1.51 -7.01 -4.07
CA SER A 33 1.23 -7.53 -2.72
C SER A 33 0.33 -8.76 -2.74
N GLN A 34 -0.61 -8.82 -3.68
CA GLN A 34 -1.56 -9.92 -3.84
C GLN A 34 -0.85 -11.18 -4.35
N ALA A 35 0.02 -11.03 -5.34
CA ALA A 35 0.87 -12.10 -5.83
C ALA A 35 1.81 -12.62 -4.72
N LEU A 36 2.40 -11.72 -3.90
CA LEU A 36 3.20 -12.12 -2.73
C LEU A 36 2.38 -12.92 -1.72
N ALA A 37 1.14 -12.53 -1.48
CA ALA A 37 0.28 -13.25 -0.54
C ALA A 37 0.01 -14.69 -1.00
N LEU A 38 -0.30 -14.90 -2.26
CA LEU A 38 -0.47 -16.24 -2.84
C LEU A 38 0.84 -17.05 -2.80
N LYS A 39 1.96 -16.41 -3.15
CA LYS A 39 3.30 -17.02 -3.05
C LYS A 39 3.63 -17.47 -1.62
N TYR A 40 3.36 -16.64 -0.61
CA TYR A 40 3.65 -16.97 0.79
C TYR A 40 2.69 -18.01 1.38
N LEU A 41 1.53 -18.20 0.77
CA LEU A 41 0.62 -19.31 1.08
C LEU A 41 0.99 -20.62 0.38
N ASP A 42 2.06 -20.62 -0.43
CA ASP A 42 2.48 -21.75 -1.27
C ASP A 42 1.37 -22.20 -2.24
N VAL A 43 0.60 -21.24 -2.75
CA VAL A 43 -0.46 -21.47 -3.73
C VAL A 43 0.09 -21.28 -5.12
N SER A 44 -0.10 -22.28 -5.99
CA SER A 44 0.26 -22.17 -7.41
C SER A 44 -0.73 -21.26 -8.14
N PHE A 45 -0.21 -20.28 -8.89
CA PHE A 45 -1.00 -19.37 -9.71
C PHE A 45 -0.20 -18.85 -10.90
N GLU A 46 -0.92 -18.37 -11.92
CA GLU A 46 -0.33 -17.66 -13.06
C GLU A 46 -0.50 -16.15 -12.85
N HIS A 47 0.60 -15.37 -13.02
CA HIS A 47 0.53 -13.92 -13.18
C HIS A 47 -0.08 -13.63 -14.55
N TRP A 48 -1.41 -13.48 -14.60
CA TRP A 48 -2.12 -13.43 -15.87
C TRP A 48 -2.05 -12.06 -16.54
N LYS A 49 -2.48 -11.03 -15.85
CA LYS A 49 -2.37 -9.62 -16.30
C LYS A 49 -2.06 -8.73 -15.10
N THR A 50 -1.32 -7.67 -15.34
CA THR A 50 -1.18 -6.56 -14.43
C THR A 50 -1.64 -5.27 -15.10
N CYS A 51 -2.02 -4.26 -14.33
CA CYS A 51 -2.26 -2.91 -14.84
C CYS A 51 -1.64 -1.92 -13.86
N GLU A 52 -0.51 -1.34 -14.26
CA GLU A 52 0.26 -0.38 -13.48
C GLU A 52 0.98 0.57 -14.43
N TRP A 53 0.79 1.86 -14.27
CA TRP A 53 1.37 2.85 -15.18
C TRP A 53 2.68 3.47 -14.70
N ALA A 54 2.95 3.42 -13.38
CA ALA A 54 4.13 4.04 -12.79
C ALA A 54 5.39 3.20 -13.05
N ILE A 55 6.36 3.77 -13.76
CA ILE A 55 7.60 3.10 -14.16
C ILE A 55 8.30 2.44 -12.97
N LYS A 56 8.28 3.09 -11.79
CA LYS A 56 8.94 2.58 -10.59
C LYS A 56 8.23 1.36 -10.01
N SER A 57 6.90 1.37 -10.03
CA SER A 57 6.09 0.22 -9.60
C SER A 57 6.21 -0.95 -10.57
N ILE A 58 6.18 -0.68 -11.89
CA ILE A 58 6.43 -1.69 -12.93
C ILE A 58 7.79 -2.38 -12.72
N GLN A 59 8.85 -1.58 -12.47
CA GLN A 59 10.19 -2.11 -12.19
C GLN A 59 10.18 -2.99 -10.92
N ALA A 60 9.55 -2.52 -9.84
CA ALA A 60 9.49 -3.26 -8.58
C ALA A 60 8.73 -4.59 -8.73
N TYR A 61 7.60 -4.57 -9.45
CA TYR A 61 6.84 -5.79 -9.75
C TYR A 61 7.70 -6.81 -10.50
N LYS A 62 8.39 -6.36 -11.56
CA LYS A 62 9.32 -7.21 -12.33
C LYS A 62 10.45 -7.76 -11.46
N ASP A 63 11.05 -6.93 -10.63
CA ASP A 63 12.16 -7.34 -9.77
C ASP A 63 11.76 -8.42 -8.74
N ILE A 64 10.54 -8.35 -8.20
CA ILE A 64 10.04 -9.32 -7.22
C ILE A 64 9.61 -10.63 -7.88
N HIS A 65 8.78 -10.52 -8.92
CA HIS A 65 8.05 -11.68 -9.44
C HIS A 65 8.68 -12.32 -10.67
N PHE A 66 9.50 -11.58 -11.40
CA PHE A 66 10.11 -12.00 -12.67
C PHE A 66 11.61 -11.70 -12.73
N ASN A 67 12.31 -11.72 -11.60
CA ASN A 67 13.73 -11.35 -11.53
C ASN A 67 14.64 -12.26 -12.38
N GLU A 68 14.21 -13.48 -12.66
CA GLU A 68 14.94 -14.44 -13.48
C GLU A 68 14.68 -14.25 -14.98
N ASP A 69 13.65 -13.51 -15.37
CA ASP A 69 13.37 -13.18 -16.75
C ASP A 69 14.32 -12.09 -17.25
N ASN A 70 15.36 -12.53 -17.95
CA ASN A 70 16.37 -11.67 -18.59
C ASN A 70 16.20 -11.57 -20.11
N LYS A 71 15.02 -11.94 -20.64
CA LYS A 71 14.74 -11.88 -22.06
C LYS A 71 14.63 -10.45 -22.56
N ASP A 72 15.32 -10.15 -23.64
CA ASP A 72 15.20 -8.87 -24.34
C ASP A 72 14.07 -8.93 -25.37
N TYR A 73 12.89 -8.51 -24.96
CA TYR A 73 11.70 -8.42 -25.82
C TYR A 73 11.80 -7.28 -26.84
N SER A 74 12.67 -6.30 -26.58
CA SER A 74 12.87 -5.12 -27.45
C SER A 74 13.95 -5.30 -28.52
N LYS A 75 14.62 -6.46 -28.55
CA LYS A 75 15.84 -6.71 -29.36
C LYS A 75 15.74 -6.29 -30.83
N TYR A 76 14.60 -6.53 -31.45
CA TYR A 76 14.38 -6.25 -32.87
C TYR A 76 13.53 -5.01 -33.13
N LEU A 77 13.22 -4.24 -32.11
CA LEU A 77 12.39 -3.04 -32.22
C LEU A 77 13.29 -1.80 -32.39
N SER A 78 12.84 -0.88 -33.25
CA SER A 78 13.49 0.43 -33.35
C SER A 78 13.18 1.28 -32.11
N LYS A 79 14.02 2.25 -31.83
CA LYS A 79 13.81 3.19 -30.73
C LYS A 79 12.49 3.95 -30.88
N GLU A 80 12.18 4.36 -32.11
CA GLU A 80 10.96 5.09 -32.45
C GLU A 80 9.72 4.29 -32.14
N LEU A 81 9.70 3.00 -32.49
CA LEU A 81 8.58 2.11 -32.21
C LEU A 81 8.41 1.91 -30.69
N ILE A 82 9.50 1.77 -29.93
CA ILE A 82 9.43 1.66 -28.47
C ILE A 82 8.84 2.93 -27.88
N VAL A 83 9.33 4.12 -28.32
CA VAL A 83 8.83 5.42 -27.86
C VAL A 83 7.32 5.55 -28.13
N GLU A 84 6.90 5.23 -29.34
CA GLU A 84 5.48 5.28 -29.72
C GLU A 84 4.63 4.32 -28.88
N THR A 85 5.11 3.09 -28.68
CA THR A 85 4.43 2.09 -27.87
C THR A 85 4.27 2.57 -26.42
N LEU A 86 5.33 3.05 -25.80
CA LEU A 86 5.30 3.54 -24.41
C LEU A 86 4.38 4.77 -24.27
N TYR A 87 4.36 5.66 -25.25
CA TYR A 87 3.46 6.80 -25.27
C TYR A 87 1.99 6.34 -25.42
N ASN A 88 1.73 5.42 -26.33
CA ASN A 88 0.38 4.88 -26.53
C ASN A 88 -0.11 4.11 -25.31
N HIS A 89 0.74 3.47 -24.54
CA HIS A 89 0.38 2.82 -23.27
C HIS A 89 0.12 3.84 -22.16
N GLY A 90 0.74 5.03 -22.21
CA GLY A 90 0.53 6.09 -21.22
C GLY A 90 1.24 5.80 -19.90
N ILE A 91 2.53 5.44 -19.96
CA ILE A 91 3.39 5.27 -18.78
C ILE A 91 3.49 6.57 -17.96
N SER A 92 3.67 6.46 -16.64
CA SER A 92 3.82 7.59 -15.73
C SER A 92 5.17 7.53 -14.98
N GLN A 93 5.78 8.70 -14.81
CA GLN A 93 6.98 8.86 -14.00
C GLN A 93 6.67 9.33 -12.56
N ASN A 94 5.56 10.03 -12.37
CA ASN A 94 5.23 10.78 -11.16
C ASN A 94 3.94 10.33 -10.47
N TYR A 95 3.33 9.23 -10.91
CA TYR A 95 2.07 8.67 -10.40
C TYR A 95 0.80 9.52 -10.62
N ASN A 96 0.93 10.75 -11.14
CA ASN A 96 -0.19 11.68 -11.23
C ASN A 96 -0.73 11.83 -12.66
N GLU A 97 0.14 11.71 -13.65
CA GLU A 97 -0.19 11.94 -15.07
C GLU A 97 0.67 11.07 -16.00
N PRO A 98 0.17 10.74 -17.19
CA PRO A 98 0.96 10.09 -18.21
C PRO A 98 2.10 10.99 -18.68
N MET A 99 3.23 10.38 -19.06
CA MET A 99 4.34 11.09 -19.68
C MET A 99 3.95 11.60 -21.08
N THR A 100 4.35 12.83 -21.38
CA THR A 100 4.23 13.36 -22.74
C THR A 100 5.23 12.69 -23.69
N LEU A 101 4.95 12.72 -24.98
CA LEU A 101 5.84 12.17 -26.01
C LEU A 101 7.26 12.74 -25.89
N GLU A 102 7.38 14.06 -25.61
CA GLU A 102 8.66 14.73 -25.48
C GLU A 102 9.43 14.26 -24.23
N GLN A 103 8.75 13.97 -23.14
CA GLN A 103 9.38 13.41 -21.93
C GLN A 103 9.92 12.00 -22.21
N ILE A 104 9.15 11.17 -22.91
CA ILE A 104 9.57 9.81 -23.28
C ILE A 104 10.77 9.84 -24.22
N LYS A 105 10.76 10.71 -25.24
CA LYS A 105 11.89 10.88 -26.19
C LYS A 105 13.21 11.30 -25.52
N ARG A 106 13.14 11.99 -24.36
CA ARG A 106 14.33 12.39 -23.59
C ARG A 106 14.97 11.24 -22.80
N LEU A 107 14.28 10.13 -22.64
CA LEU A 107 14.86 8.95 -22.00
C LEU A 107 15.96 8.38 -22.90
N ASN A 108 17.04 7.89 -22.28
CA ASN A 108 18.06 7.16 -23.03
C ASN A 108 17.51 5.81 -23.53
N GLU A 109 18.15 5.25 -24.53
CA GLU A 109 17.67 4.01 -25.17
C GLU A 109 17.65 2.82 -24.23
N GLU A 110 18.62 2.71 -23.34
CA GLU A 110 18.68 1.64 -22.34
C GLU A 110 17.45 1.69 -21.41
N SER A 111 17.09 2.88 -20.92
CA SER A 111 15.91 3.08 -20.09
C SER A 111 14.61 2.77 -20.83
N LEU A 112 14.50 3.18 -22.09
CA LEU A 112 13.33 2.89 -22.93
C LEU A 112 13.15 1.36 -23.11
N ARG A 113 14.22 0.66 -23.46
CA ARG A 113 14.20 -0.81 -23.62
C ARG A 113 13.89 -1.51 -22.31
N LYS A 114 14.48 -1.04 -21.20
CA LYS A 114 14.21 -1.60 -19.86
C LYS A 114 12.74 -1.47 -19.47
N ILE A 115 12.14 -0.28 -19.66
CA ILE A 115 10.71 -0.07 -19.36
C ILE A 115 9.84 -0.98 -20.24
N PHE A 116 10.12 -1.03 -21.56
CA PHE A 116 9.39 -1.87 -22.50
C PHE A 116 9.48 -3.34 -22.11
N ASN A 117 10.68 -3.85 -21.84
CA ASN A 117 10.90 -5.23 -21.44
C ASN A 117 10.17 -5.59 -20.15
N ASN A 118 10.15 -4.69 -19.16
CA ASN A 118 9.41 -4.91 -17.91
C ASN A 118 7.89 -5.00 -18.13
N ILE A 119 7.33 -4.14 -18.99
CA ILE A 119 5.92 -4.17 -19.35
C ILE A 119 5.56 -5.51 -20.00
N VAL A 120 6.35 -5.97 -20.96
CA VAL A 120 6.09 -7.22 -21.66
C VAL A 120 6.26 -8.42 -20.73
N ALA A 121 7.35 -8.47 -19.94
CA ALA A 121 7.63 -9.57 -19.02
C ALA A 121 6.53 -9.80 -17.99
N THR A 122 5.83 -8.71 -17.57
CA THR A 122 4.80 -8.75 -16.55
C THR A 122 3.37 -8.78 -17.12
N SER A 123 3.21 -8.93 -18.45
CA SER A 123 1.91 -8.85 -19.13
C SER A 123 1.10 -7.61 -18.72
N ASN A 124 1.78 -6.46 -18.64
CA ASN A 124 1.24 -5.24 -18.06
C ASN A 124 0.44 -4.41 -19.09
N LEU A 125 -0.82 -4.15 -18.79
CA LEU A 125 -1.75 -3.35 -19.59
C LEU A 125 -1.54 -1.83 -19.40
N VAL A 126 -0.75 -1.43 -18.45
CA VAL A 126 -0.26 -0.08 -18.11
C VAL A 126 -1.36 0.88 -17.62
N ASN A 127 -2.08 1.54 -18.49
CA ASN A 127 -3.03 2.60 -18.12
C ASN A 127 -4.46 2.08 -18.16
N ILE A 128 -5.10 2.02 -16.98
CA ILE A 128 -6.46 1.51 -16.79
C ILE A 128 -7.50 2.17 -17.72
N GLN A 129 -7.34 3.45 -18.03
CA GLN A 129 -8.25 4.19 -18.91
C GLN A 129 -8.19 3.71 -20.38
N LYS A 130 -7.16 2.97 -20.75
CA LYS A 130 -6.96 2.43 -22.11
C LYS A 130 -7.26 0.93 -22.20
N VAL A 131 -7.37 0.27 -21.06
CA VAL A 131 -7.68 -1.17 -20.98
C VAL A 131 -9.14 -1.39 -21.37
N LYS A 132 -9.37 -2.39 -22.22
CA LYS A 132 -10.70 -2.90 -22.56
C LYS A 132 -10.95 -4.23 -21.88
N GLY A 133 -12.22 -4.63 -21.78
CA GLY A 133 -12.58 -5.93 -21.20
C GLY A 133 -11.92 -7.11 -21.92
N GLU A 134 -11.77 -7.05 -23.26
CA GLU A 134 -11.09 -8.07 -24.07
C GLU A 134 -9.59 -8.24 -23.74
N ASP A 135 -8.90 -7.16 -23.30
CA ASP A 135 -7.48 -7.19 -22.96
C ASP A 135 -7.17 -8.05 -21.71
N LEU A 136 -8.16 -8.30 -20.87
CA LEU A 136 -8.03 -9.21 -19.74
C LEU A 136 -7.91 -10.68 -20.16
N GLU A 137 -8.30 -11.02 -21.38
CA GLU A 137 -8.21 -12.36 -21.93
C GLU A 137 -8.79 -13.45 -21.00
N ILE A 138 -9.96 -13.21 -20.44
CA ILE A 138 -10.64 -14.14 -19.55
C ILE A 138 -11.30 -15.22 -20.39
N VAL A 139 -10.64 -16.38 -20.45
CA VAL A 139 -11.05 -17.54 -21.25
C VAL A 139 -10.98 -18.81 -20.41
N ASP A 140 -11.62 -19.89 -20.87
CA ASP A 140 -11.57 -21.19 -20.21
C ASP A 140 -11.95 -21.15 -18.70
N THR A 141 -12.96 -20.38 -18.35
CA THR A 141 -13.41 -20.20 -16.95
C THR A 141 -13.86 -21.52 -16.29
N GLU A 142 -14.13 -22.55 -17.09
CA GLU A 142 -14.38 -23.90 -16.58
C GLU A 142 -13.10 -24.58 -16.05
N LYS A 143 -11.92 -24.18 -16.54
CA LYS A 143 -10.64 -24.77 -16.15
C LYS A 143 -9.91 -23.92 -15.12
N TYR A 144 -10.05 -22.59 -15.19
CA TYR A 144 -9.30 -21.62 -14.39
C TYR A 144 -10.21 -20.80 -13.49
N GLU A 145 -9.70 -20.44 -12.32
CA GLU A 145 -10.29 -19.46 -11.42
C GLU A 145 -9.59 -18.12 -11.60
N TYR A 146 -10.29 -17.13 -12.12
CA TYR A 146 -9.75 -15.78 -12.26
C TYR A 146 -10.03 -14.97 -10.99
N ILE A 147 -8.96 -14.54 -10.35
CA ILE A 147 -9.01 -13.58 -9.24
C ILE A 147 -8.56 -12.22 -9.80
N MET A 148 -9.44 -11.23 -9.76
CA MET A 148 -9.09 -9.86 -10.12
C MET A 148 -9.07 -8.98 -8.87
N THR A 149 -7.94 -8.33 -8.63
CA THR A 149 -7.75 -7.45 -7.51
C THR A 149 -7.61 -6.00 -7.98
N TYR A 150 -8.09 -5.04 -7.19
CA TYR A 150 -8.00 -3.62 -7.51
C TYR A 150 -7.97 -2.76 -6.25
N SER A 151 -7.02 -1.83 -6.21
CA SER A 151 -6.85 -0.83 -5.16
C SER A 151 -6.72 0.54 -5.82
N PHE A 152 -7.86 1.13 -6.16
CA PHE A 152 -7.88 2.42 -6.84
C PHE A 152 -7.42 3.57 -5.90
N PRO A 153 -6.84 4.66 -6.45
CA PRO A 153 -6.29 5.74 -5.62
C PRO A 153 -7.32 6.37 -4.68
N CYS A 154 -6.95 6.55 -3.41
CA CYS A 154 -7.81 7.06 -2.34
C CYS A 154 -7.63 8.56 -2.05
N GLN A 155 -6.87 9.30 -2.87
CA GLN A 155 -6.47 10.67 -2.57
C GLN A 155 -7.65 11.63 -2.35
N ASP A 156 -8.73 11.44 -3.08
CA ASP A 156 -9.94 12.26 -2.97
C ASP A 156 -10.91 11.79 -1.87
N LEU A 157 -10.71 10.58 -1.32
CA LEU A 157 -11.52 10.00 -0.24
C LEU A 157 -10.93 10.24 1.15
N SER A 158 -9.60 10.42 1.23
CA SER A 158 -8.93 10.51 2.52
C SER A 158 -9.18 11.85 3.21
N LEU A 159 -9.12 11.86 4.56
CA LEU A 159 -9.20 13.09 5.37
C LEU A 159 -8.10 14.13 5.03
N ALA A 160 -7.03 13.70 4.38
CA ALA A 160 -5.96 14.56 3.87
C ALA A 160 -6.22 15.07 2.45
N GLY A 161 -7.19 14.50 1.75
CA GLY A 161 -7.65 14.91 0.42
C GLY A 161 -8.73 16.00 0.49
N LYS A 162 -9.17 16.46 -0.68
CA LYS A 162 -10.16 17.55 -0.77
C LYS A 162 -11.62 17.08 -0.65
N GLY A 163 -11.88 15.81 -0.31
CA GLY A 163 -13.23 15.26 -0.14
C GLY A 163 -14.12 15.33 -1.39
N LYS A 164 -13.53 15.17 -2.60
CA LYS A 164 -14.28 15.27 -3.86
C LYS A 164 -15.17 14.05 -4.17
N GLY A 165 -15.02 12.97 -3.37
CA GLY A 165 -15.78 11.74 -3.56
C GLY A 165 -15.36 10.92 -4.78
N MET A 166 -16.17 9.90 -5.11
CA MET A 166 -15.96 8.98 -6.23
C MET A 166 -16.80 9.31 -7.47
N SER A 167 -17.73 10.25 -7.36
CA SER A 167 -18.71 10.54 -8.42
C SER A 167 -18.12 11.16 -9.69
N ASP A 168 -16.99 11.85 -9.57
CA ASP A 168 -16.32 12.50 -10.68
C ASP A 168 -15.27 11.57 -11.30
N THR A 169 -15.55 11.07 -12.50
CA THR A 169 -14.66 10.19 -13.26
C THR A 169 -13.32 10.84 -13.62
N SER A 170 -13.20 12.17 -13.51
CA SER A 170 -11.94 12.90 -13.73
C SER A 170 -11.03 12.90 -12.49
N THR A 171 -11.51 12.44 -11.33
CA THR A 171 -10.72 12.34 -10.09
C THR A 171 -9.94 11.04 -9.99
N CYS A 172 -8.92 11.02 -9.14
CA CYS A 172 -8.17 9.78 -8.89
C CYS A 172 -9.08 8.67 -8.32
N SER A 173 -10.00 9.02 -7.43
CA SER A 173 -10.97 8.06 -6.87
C SER A 173 -12.04 7.64 -7.89
N GLY A 174 -12.26 8.41 -8.95
CA GLY A 174 -13.10 8.07 -10.09
C GLY A 174 -12.59 6.91 -10.94
N MET A 175 -11.33 6.49 -10.77
CA MET A 175 -10.77 5.31 -11.45
C MET A 175 -11.49 4.00 -11.09
N LEU A 176 -12.30 3.98 -10.05
CA LEU A 176 -13.21 2.87 -9.75
C LEU A 176 -14.18 2.59 -10.91
N TRP A 177 -14.66 3.63 -11.59
CA TRP A 177 -15.61 3.48 -12.72
C TRP A 177 -14.93 2.93 -13.98
N GLU A 178 -13.60 3.02 -14.10
CA GLU A 178 -12.86 2.29 -15.13
C GLU A 178 -12.89 0.78 -14.87
N VAL A 179 -12.83 0.35 -13.60
CA VAL A 179 -13.00 -1.06 -13.23
C VAL A 179 -14.41 -1.54 -13.60
N GLU A 180 -15.45 -0.71 -13.34
CA GLU A 180 -16.83 -1.00 -13.73
C GLU A 180 -16.97 -1.15 -15.25
N ARG A 181 -16.41 -0.21 -16.01
CA ARG A 181 -16.42 -0.25 -17.47
C ARG A 181 -15.78 -1.54 -18.00
N ILE A 182 -14.57 -1.87 -17.53
CA ILE A 182 -13.86 -3.08 -17.94
C ILE A 182 -14.68 -4.34 -17.61
N LEU A 183 -15.22 -4.45 -16.40
CA LEU A 183 -16.06 -5.59 -16.02
C LEU A 183 -17.32 -5.70 -16.88
N THR A 184 -17.92 -4.57 -17.27
CA THR A 184 -19.10 -4.53 -18.15
C THR A 184 -18.76 -5.00 -19.55
N GLU A 185 -17.59 -4.60 -20.07
CA GLU A 185 -17.09 -4.99 -21.40
C GLU A 185 -16.66 -6.46 -21.49
N CYS A 186 -16.26 -7.09 -20.36
CA CYS A 186 -15.83 -8.49 -20.34
C CYS A 186 -16.97 -9.43 -20.76
N GLU A 187 -16.71 -10.29 -21.76
CA GLU A 187 -17.61 -11.39 -22.13
C GLU A 187 -17.72 -12.40 -20.97
N ASN A 188 -16.57 -12.89 -20.51
CA ASN A 188 -16.46 -13.70 -19.32
C ASN A 188 -15.92 -12.85 -18.16
N LYS A 189 -16.47 -13.04 -16.97
CA LYS A 189 -16.10 -12.24 -15.79
C LYS A 189 -15.17 -13.01 -14.85
N PRO A 190 -14.25 -12.33 -14.14
CA PRO A 190 -13.49 -12.96 -13.06
C PRO A 190 -14.44 -13.56 -12.02
N GLN A 191 -14.16 -14.75 -11.53
CA GLN A 191 -15.02 -15.39 -10.52
C GLN A 191 -14.92 -14.76 -9.14
N ILE A 192 -13.76 -14.14 -8.84
CA ILE A 192 -13.48 -13.50 -7.56
C ILE A 192 -12.91 -12.10 -7.81
N LEU A 193 -13.51 -11.11 -7.16
CA LEU A 193 -12.97 -9.75 -7.10
C LEU A 193 -12.51 -9.46 -5.68
N LEU A 194 -11.39 -8.75 -5.53
CA LEU A 194 -10.90 -8.25 -4.25
C LEU A 194 -10.55 -6.78 -4.37
N MET A 195 -11.36 -5.93 -3.76
CA MET A 195 -11.13 -4.50 -3.60
C MET A 195 -10.39 -4.22 -2.30
N GLU A 196 -9.46 -3.25 -2.34
CA GLU A 196 -8.90 -2.63 -1.14
C GLU A 196 -8.96 -1.12 -1.25
N ASN A 197 -9.29 -0.43 -0.15
CA ASN A 197 -9.23 1.02 -0.05
C ASN A 197 -9.18 1.47 1.43
N VAL A 198 -9.09 2.78 1.66
CA VAL A 198 -9.24 3.36 3.01
C VAL A 198 -10.67 3.19 3.54
N PRO A 199 -10.90 3.09 4.88
CA PRO A 199 -12.24 2.96 5.45
C PRO A 199 -13.20 4.09 5.07
N GLN A 200 -12.66 5.26 4.71
CA GLN A 200 -13.45 6.40 4.24
C GLN A 200 -14.27 6.11 2.98
N VAL A 201 -13.93 5.05 2.22
CA VAL A 201 -14.69 4.64 1.03
C VAL A 201 -16.18 4.40 1.33
N HIS A 202 -16.51 3.96 2.54
CA HIS A 202 -17.89 3.73 2.99
C HIS A 202 -18.32 4.68 4.12
N SER A 203 -17.63 5.83 4.32
CA SER A 203 -18.08 6.89 5.22
C SER A 203 -19.40 7.52 4.76
N GLU A 204 -20.06 8.26 5.63
CA GLU A 204 -21.33 8.94 5.31
C GLU A 204 -21.24 9.77 4.01
N ASP A 205 -20.12 10.47 3.80
CA ASP A 205 -19.89 11.32 2.62
C ASP A 205 -19.75 10.51 1.32
N ASN A 206 -19.26 9.27 1.39
CA ASN A 206 -18.98 8.43 0.22
C ASN A 206 -19.96 7.24 0.10
N LEU A 207 -20.89 7.09 1.06
CA LEU A 207 -21.77 5.93 1.15
C LEU A 207 -22.65 5.75 -0.09
N GLN A 208 -23.08 6.83 -0.70
CA GLN A 208 -23.92 6.79 -1.89
C GLN A 208 -23.18 6.16 -3.08
N ASP A 209 -21.94 6.58 -3.32
CA ASP A 209 -21.11 6.05 -4.41
C ASP A 209 -20.69 4.60 -4.12
N PHE A 210 -20.37 4.28 -2.85
CA PHE A 210 -20.05 2.92 -2.46
C PHE A 210 -21.23 1.96 -2.63
N ASN A 211 -22.46 2.40 -2.31
CA ASN A 211 -23.66 1.60 -2.57
C ASN A 211 -23.90 1.43 -4.05
N LYS A 212 -23.81 2.52 -4.84
CA LYS A 212 -23.90 2.45 -6.30
C LYS A 212 -22.92 1.43 -6.89
N TRP A 213 -21.68 1.39 -6.38
CA TRP A 213 -20.69 0.41 -6.82
C TRP A 213 -21.12 -1.02 -6.48
N LYS A 214 -21.60 -1.29 -5.28
CA LYS A 214 -22.12 -2.62 -4.90
C LYS A 214 -23.29 -3.03 -5.79
N ASP A 215 -24.24 -2.11 -6.00
CA ASP A 215 -25.41 -2.38 -6.83
C ASP A 215 -24.99 -2.76 -8.27
N ARG A 216 -23.99 -2.05 -8.83
CA ARG A 216 -23.44 -2.40 -10.16
C ARG A 216 -22.79 -3.78 -10.18
N LEU A 217 -22.06 -4.15 -9.15
CA LEU A 217 -21.50 -5.51 -9.05
C LEU A 217 -22.60 -6.57 -8.94
N GLU A 218 -23.69 -6.28 -8.20
CA GLU A 218 -24.84 -7.18 -8.09
C GLU A 218 -25.55 -7.36 -9.44
N GLU A 219 -25.72 -6.27 -10.21
CA GLU A 219 -26.23 -6.35 -11.57
C GLU A 219 -25.36 -7.19 -12.52
N LEU A 220 -24.04 -7.21 -12.28
CA LEU A 220 -23.08 -8.05 -13.02
C LEU A 220 -23.03 -9.51 -12.50
N GLY A 221 -23.83 -9.86 -11.49
CA GLY A 221 -23.96 -11.20 -10.94
C GLY A 221 -23.06 -11.52 -9.76
N TYR A 222 -22.45 -10.51 -9.14
CA TYR A 222 -21.60 -10.71 -7.95
C TYR A 222 -22.40 -10.56 -6.65
N LYS A 223 -21.96 -11.28 -5.63
CA LYS A 223 -22.39 -11.10 -4.25
C LYS A 223 -21.25 -10.49 -3.44
N ASN A 224 -21.52 -9.38 -2.75
CA ASN A 224 -20.52 -8.53 -2.13
C ASN A 224 -20.44 -8.72 -0.63
N TYR A 225 -19.22 -8.84 -0.10
CA TYR A 225 -18.87 -8.93 1.33
C TYR A 225 -17.78 -7.90 1.61
N PHE A 226 -17.94 -7.02 2.59
CA PHE A 226 -16.92 -6.05 2.93
C PHE A 226 -16.73 -5.91 4.44
N GLN A 227 -15.50 -5.62 4.83
CA GLN A 227 -15.10 -5.41 6.22
C GLN A 227 -13.84 -4.57 6.30
N ASP A 228 -13.73 -3.75 7.33
CA ASP A 228 -12.48 -3.08 7.68
C ASP A 228 -11.59 -4.03 8.46
N LEU A 229 -10.33 -4.17 8.00
CA LEU A 229 -9.33 -5.02 8.61
C LEU A 229 -8.10 -4.19 8.98
N ILE A 230 -7.60 -4.40 10.20
CA ILE A 230 -6.42 -3.72 10.71
C ILE A 230 -5.21 -4.68 10.75
N ALA A 231 -4.04 -4.23 10.28
CA ALA A 231 -2.86 -5.08 10.14
C ALA A 231 -2.40 -5.73 11.46
N THR A 232 -2.65 -5.08 12.61
CA THR A 232 -2.34 -5.65 13.94
C THR A 232 -3.09 -6.94 14.22
N ASP A 233 -4.28 -7.10 13.67
CA ASP A 233 -5.10 -8.30 13.82
C ASP A 233 -4.62 -9.47 12.96
N TYR A 234 -3.60 -9.24 12.13
CA TYR A 234 -3.03 -10.23 11.23
C TYR A 234 -1.50 -10.34 11.37
N GLY A 235 -0.98 -9.99 12.56
CA GLY A 235 0.39 -10.27 12.98
C GLY A 235 1.43 -9.21 12.58
N ILE A 236 1.04 -8.05 12.06
CA ILE A 236 1.94 -6.94 11.73
C ILE A 236 1.76 -5.79 12.73
N PRO A 237 2.82 -5.32 13.41
CA PRO A 237 2.73 -4.26 14.42
C PRO A 237 2.57 -2.86 13.78
N GLN A 238 1.60 -2.73 12.88
CA GLN A 238 1.21 -1.48 12.20
C GLN A 238 -0.30 -1.26 12.32
N THR A 239 -0.73 -0.06 12.69
CA THR A 239 -2.17 0.27 12.84
C THR A 239 -2.81 0.68 11.50
N ARG A 240 -2.40 0.02 10.40
CA ARG A 240 -2.98 0.24 9.07
C ARG A 240 -4.34 -0.43 9.00
N ASN A 241 -5.39 0.38 8.94
CA ASN A 241 -6.76 -0.07 8.76
C ASN A 241 -7.20 0.18 7.31
N ARG A 242 -7.81 -0.84 6.67
CA ARG A 242 -8.29 -0.77 5.29
C ARG A 242 -9.62 -1.49 5.15
N CYS A 243 -10.46 -0.96 4.28
CA CYS A 243 -11.68 -1.62 3.83
C CYS A 243 -11.30 -2.63 2.73
N PHE A 244 -11.72 -3.87 2.92
CA PHE A 244 -11.63 -4.91 1.91
C PHE A 244 -13.04 -5.32 1.49
N MET A 245 -13.24 -5.54 0.19
CA MET A 245 -14.47 -6.10 -0.33
C MET A 245 -14.14 -7.30 -1.22
N VAL A 246 -14.69 -8.45 -0.86
CA VAL A 246 -14.68 -9.67 -1.66
C VAL A 246 -16.01 -9.78 -2.38
N SER A 247 -15.98 -9.85 -3.71
CA SER A 247 -17.16 -10.02 -4.53
C SER A 247 -17.05 -11.33 -5.31
N LEU A 248 -18.02 -12.20 -5.14
CA LEU A 248 -18.05 -13.55 -5.70
C LEU A 248 -19.10 -13.66 -6.80
N LEU A 249 -18.70 -14.10 -7.98
CA LEU A 249 -19.61 -14.35 -9.09
C LEU A 249 -20.49 -15.57 -8.79
N GLY A 250 -21.80 -15.37 -8.78
CA GLY A 250 -22.79 -16.40 -8.44
C GLY A 250 -23.13 -16.45 -6.93
N ASP A 251 -23.89 -17.47 -6.55
CA ASP A 251 -24.47 -17.62 -5.21
C ASP A 251 -23.51 -18.31 -4.24
N TYR A 252 -22.45 -17.62 -3.83
CA TYR A 252 -21.49 -18.10 -2.85
C TYR A 252 -21.50 -17.22 -1.61
N SER A 253 -21.14 -17.81 -0.45
CA SER A 253 -20.88 -17.09 0.79
C SER A 253 -19.40 -16.91 1.03
N TYR A 254 -19.05 -15.79 1.70
CA TYR A 254 -17.71 -15.51 2.20
C TYR A 254 -17.78 -14.99 3.63
N THR A 255 -16.80 -15.34 4.44
CA THR A 255 -16.65 -14.84 5.81
C THR A 255 -15.22 -14.35 5.97
N PHE A 256 -15.05 -13.11 6.42
CA PHE A 256 -13.73 -12.56 6.66
C PHE A 256 -12.97 -13.30 7.76
N PRO A 257 -11.63 -13.36 7.67
CA PRO A 257 -10.80 -14.04 8.64
C PRO A 257 -10.92 -13.42 10.03
N LYS A 258 -10.92 -14.26 11.06
CA LYS A 258 -10.92 -13.79 12.45
C LYS A 258 -9.56 -13.21 12.83
N PRO A 259 -9.55 -12.16 13.68
CA PRO A 259 -8.31 -11.63 14.25
C PRO A 259 -7.48 -12.70 14.97
N ILE A 260 -6.16 -12.57 14.87
CA ILE A 260 -5.18 -13.37 15.60
C ILE A 260 -4.43 -12.50 16.61
N PRO A 261 -3.95 -13.04 17.74
CA PRO A 261 -3.14 -12.28 18.69
C PRO A 261 -1.85 -11.75 18.04
N LEU A 262 -1.60 -10.45 18.18
CA LEU A 262 -0.35 -9.84 17.74
C LEU A 262 0.79 -10.30 18.66
N LYS A 263 1.75 -11.05 18.12
CA LYS A 263 2.93 -11.53 18.85
C LYS A 263 4.17 -10.67 18.58
N LEU A 264 4.27 -10.12 17.36
CA LEU A 264 5.38 -9.29 16.95
C LEU A 264 5.22 -7.86 17.48
N LYS A 265 6.35 -7.26 17.85
CA LYS A 265 6.46 -5.87 18.27
C LYS A 265 7.22 -5.07 17.20
N LEU A 266 7.12 -3.75 17.22
CA LEU A 266 7.85 -2.90 16.28
C LEU A 266 9.36 -3.21 16.27
N LYS A 267 9.96 -3.42 17.43
CA LYS A 267 11.40 -3.77 17.55
C LYS A 267 11.80 -5.00 16.74
N ASP A 268 10.89 -5.97 16.56
CA ASP A 268 11.18 -7.20 15.80
C ASP A 268 11.24 -6.93 14.27
N MET A 269 10.81 -5.74 13.83
CA MET A 269 10.86 -5.27 12.44
C MET A 269 12.07 -4.39 12.15
N LEU A 270 12.80 -3.95 13.19
CA LEU A 270 13.92 -3.02 13.06
C LEU A 270 15.20 -3.74 12.57
N GLU A 271 16.07 -2.98 11.93
CA GLU A 271 17.43 -3.40 11.56
C GLU A 271 18.38 -3.13 12.73
N ASP A 272 19.32 -4.06 12.99
CA ASP A 272 20.30 -3.94 14.11
C ASP A 272 21.31 -2.81 13.89
N ASN A 273 21.68 -2.54 12.62
CA ASN A 273 22.68 -1.54 12.26
C ASN A 273 22.07 -0.58 11.22
N VAL A 274 21.74 0.63 11.64
CA VAL A 274 21.12 1.65 10.82
C VAL A 274 22.09 2.79 10.56
N ASP A 275 22.20 3.22 9.29
CA ASP A 275 23.02 4.35 8.87
C ASP A 275 22.59 5.64 9.59
N GLU A 276 23.56 6.45 10.00
CA GLU A 276 23.36 7.71 10.72
C GLU A 276 22.46 8.70 9.94
N LYS A 277 22.39 8.58 8.61
CA LYS A 277 21.48 9.40 7.77
C LYS A 277 19.99 9.27 8.13
N TYR A 278 19.60 8.19 8.78
CA TYR A 278 18.21 7.97 9.23
C TYR A 278 17.92 8.63 10.57
N TYR A 279 18.95 8.93 11.38
CA TYR A 279 18.77 9.63 12.65
C TYR A 279 18.47 11.11 12.45
N ILE A 280 17.60 11.66 13.28
CA ILE A 280 17.30 13.09 13.28
C ILE A 280 18.50 13.82 13.89
N SER A 281 19.13 14.68 13.09
CA SER A 281 20.32 15.42 13.56
C SER A 281 19.95 16.49 14.56
N ASP A 282 20.86 16.78 15.52
CA ASP A 282 20.73 17.89 16.49
C ASP A 282 20.51 19.25 15.79
N LYS A 283 21.09 19.43 14.59
CA LYS A 283 20.90 20.63 13.78
C LYS A 283 19.44 20.74 13.29
N LEU A 284 18.80 19.65 12.96
CA LEU A 284 17.40 19.63 12.54
C LEU A 284 16.48 19.83 13.74
N LEU A 285 16.80 19.23 14.90
CA LEU A 285 16.10 19.46 16.14
C LEU A 285 16.18 20.95 16.55
N LYS A 286 17.38 21.54 16.55
CA LYS A 286 17.59 22.98 16.81
C LYS A 286 16.94 23.91 15.75
N TYR A 287 16.82 23.48 14.51
CA TYR A 287 16.11 24.23 13.46
C TYR A 287 14.60 24.26 13.74
N TYR A 288 14.04 23.19 14.22
CA TYR A 288 12.66 23.14 14.66
C TYR A 288 12.45 24.06 15.89
N ASP A 289 13.34 24.03 16.89
CA ASP A 289 13.30 24.91 18.05
C ASP A 289 13.35 26.40 17.67
N LYS A 290 14.26 26.78 16.77
CA LYS A 290 14.44 28.17 16.33
C LYS A 290 13.26 28.74 15.54
N LYS A 291 12.56 27.93 14.77
CA LYS A 291 11.33 28.33 14.08
C LYS A 291 10.14 28.48 15.04
N ILE A 292 10.18 27.81 16.15
CA ILE A 292 9.22 27.92 17.25
C ILE A 292 9.36 29.29 17.94
N GLU A 293 10.59 29.70 18.28
CA GLU A 293 10.89 31.01 18.90
C GLU A 293 10.49 32.21 18.00
N GLN A 294 10.49 32.03 16.66
CA GLN A 294 10.12 33.07 15.69
C GLN A 294 8.61 33.16 15.40
N GLY A 295 7.76 32.39 16.08
CA GLY A 295 6.30 32.46 15.95
C GLY A 295 5.75 31.88 14.62
N TRP A 296 6.59 31.30 13.78
CA TRP A 296 6.21 30.72 12.50
C TRP A 296 5.75 29.24 12.62
N ARG A 297 6.09 28.61 13.75
CA ARG A 297 5.64 27.26 14.12
C ARG A 297 5.43 27.21 15.63
N LYS A 298 4.26 26.78 16.07
CA LYS A 298 4.01 26.54 17.50
C LYS A 298 4.65 25.21 17.89
N GLU A 299 5.76 25.32 18.60
CA GLU A 299 6.42 24.40 19.54
C GLU A 299 6.39 22.88 19.25
N LEU A 300 7.51 22.38 18.74
CA LEU A 300 8.00 21.03 19.02
C LEU A 300 8.71 21.09 20.39
N HIS A 301 8.02 20.89 21.49
CA HIS A 301 8.70 20.70 22.77
C HIS A 301 9.18 19.24 22.86
N ILE A 302 10.38 19.00 22.38
CA ILE A 302 11.28 18.07 23.04
C ILE A 302 11.73 18.88 24.24
N SER A 303 11.32 18.52 25.45
CA SER A 303 11.70 19.32 26.63
C SER A 303 13.23 19.29 26.81
N ASP A 304 13.81 20.38 27.28
CA ASP A 304 15.25 20.47 27.60
C ASP A 304 15.75 19.34 28.52
N ASP A 305 14.86 18.72 29.29
CA ASP A 305 15.11 17.55 30.12
C ASP A 305 15.61 16.31 29.35
N VAL A 306 15.27 16.16 28.06
CA VAL A 306 15.71 15.01 27.25
C VAL A 306 17.21 15.05 26.96
N ALA A 307 17.73 16.22 26.60
CA ALA A 307 19.14 16.39 26.28
C ALA A 307 20.05 16.25 27.52
N MET A 308 19.57 16.66 28.69
CA MET A 308 20.36 16.56 29.93
C MET A 308 20.33 15.17 30.56
N THR A 309 19.30 14.38 30.39
CA THR A 309 19.19 13.01 30.92
C THR A 309 20.14 12.04 30.21
N ILE A 310 20.35 12.24 28.91
CA ILE A 310 21.26 11.39 28.11
C ILE A 310 22.73 11.67 28.43
N CYS A 311 23.09 12.84 28.92
CA CYS A 311 24.49 13.27 29.05
C CYS A 311 25.14 12.92 30.39
N ASN A 312 24.49 12.25 31.35
CA ASN A 312 25.13 12.02 32.66
C ASN A 312 24.87 10.64 33.25
N PRO A 313 25.72 9.62 32.92
CA PRO A 313 25.62 8.28 33.47
C PRO A 313 25.99 8.17 34.96
N GLY A 314 26.20 9.26 35.65
CA GLY A 314 26.78 9.27 37.00
C GLY A 314 25.91 9.75 38.17
N ARG A 315 24.65 10.07 37.98
CA ARG A 315 23.73 10.40 39.09
C ARG A 315 22.46 9.55 39.04
N ASN A 316 22.38 8.65 40.03
CA ASN A 316 21.19 7.86 40.35
C ASN A 316 19.95 8.76 40.55
N GLN A 317 19.18 8.97 39.49
CA GLN A 317 17.75 9.24 39.60
C GLN A 317 17.03 8.26 38.68
N ILE A 318 16.52 7.24 39.32
CA ILE A 318 15.60 6.26 38.83
C ILE A 318 14.40 7.03 38.28
N ASN A 319 14.09 6.88 37.00
CA ASN A 319 12.75 6.92 36.37
C ASN A 319 12.51 7.74 35.10
N ASP A 320 13.52 8.27 34.40
CA ASP A 320 13.21 8.98 33.15
C ASP A 320 13.86 8.32 31.91
N ASN A 321 13.45 7.07 31.62
CA ASN A 321 13.84 6.37 30.40
C ASN A 321 12.80 6.56 29.28
N PHE A 322 12.32 7.78 29.09
CA PHE A 322 11.35 8.10 28.05
C PHE A 322 11.60 9.46 27.41
N ILE A 323 11.13 9.61 26.18
CA ILE A 323 11.08 10.88 25.46
C ILE A 323 9.67 11.44 25.57
N LYS A 324 9.56 12.73 25.87
CA LYS A 324 8.26 13.43 25.91
C LYS A 324 7.87 13.89 24.50
N ILE A 325 6.78 13.35 23.99
CA ILE A 325 6.21 13.75 22.70
C ILE A 325 5.01 14.65 22.96
N LYS A 326 5.07 15.90 22.53
CA LYS A 326 4.00 16.90 22.76
C LYS A 326 2.65 16.39 22.25
N ASN A 327 1.63 16.53 23.07
CA ASN A 327 0.26 16.15 22.76
C ASN A 327 -0.73 17.05 23.47
N ALA A 328 -1.97 17.13 22.99
CA ALA A 328 -3.07 17.90 23.58
C ALA A 328 -3.75 17.21 24.78
N THR A 329 -3.07 16.31 25.46
CA THR A 329 -3.52 15.70 26.72
C THR A 329 -3.43 16.69 27.88
N SER A 330 -4.05 16.38 29.01
CA SER A 330 -3.96 17.21 30.24
C SER A 330 -2.52 17.34 30.74
N LYS A 331 -1.62 16.38 30.47
CA LYS A 331 -0.18 16.45 30.77
C LYS A 331 0.61 17.25 29.75
N GLY A 332 0.04 17.60 28.60
CA GLY A 332 0.72 18.27 27.49
C GLY A 332 1.66 17.39 26.66
N TYR A 333 1.92 16.14 27.03
CA TYR A 333 2.83 15.22 26.33
C TYR A 333 2.41 13.76 26.51
N LEU A 334 2.97 12.91 25.62
CA LEU A 334 2.97 11.46 25.72
C LEU A 334 4.41 10.97 25.97
N GLU A 335 4.56 9.91 26.74
CA GLU A 335 5.84 9.30 27.06
C GLU A 335 6.15 8.22 26.03
N ALA A 336 7.34 8.29 25.40
CA ALA A 336 7.84 7.31 24.43
C ALA A 336 9.15 6.69 24.90
N THR A 337 9.30 5.40 24.75
CA THR A 337 10.48 4.60 25.16
C THR A 337 11.04 3.85 23.96
N ASP A 338 12.19 3.20 24.13
CA ASP A 338 12.80 2.39 23.08
C ASP A 338 11.82 1.34 22.53
N GLY A 339 11.73 1.24 21.22
CA GLY A 339 10.81 0.35 20.50
C GLY A 339 9.43 0.94 20.25
N ASP A 340 9.12 2.16 20.72
CA ASP A 340 7.86 2.83 20.44
C ASP A 340 7.90 3.53 19.07
N GLY A 341 6.84 3.41 18.32
CA GLY A 341 6.64 4.17 17.09
C GLY A 341 6.06 5.55 17.37
N ILE A 342 6.58 6.55 16.68
CA ILE A 342 6.13 7.94 16.82
C ILE A 342 5.77 8.56 15.48
N ASP A 343 4.86 9.54 15.50
CA ASP A 343 4.57 10.41 14.36
C ASP A 343 5.55 11.58 14.37
N ILE A 344 6.41 11.68 13.36
CA ILE A 344 7.38 12.78 13.18
C ILE A 344 6.98 13.71 12.03
N SER A 345 5.74 13.63 11.55
CA SER A 345 5.21 14.49 10.49
C SER A 345 4.98 15.92 10.97
N SER A 346 4.73 16.82 10.02
CA SER A 346 4.34 18.21 10.30
C SER A 346 3.08 18.35 11.17
N ARG A 347 2.29 17.29 11.33
CA ARG A 347 1.11 17.27 12.22
C ARG A 347 1.49 17.43 13.69
N MET A 348 2.71 17.10 14.06
CA MET A 348 3.24 17.38 15.43
C MET A 348 3.21 18.89 15.75
N GLU A 349 3.29 19.75 14.73
CA GLU A 349 3.18 21.21 14.89
C GLU A 349 1.85 21.65 15.51
N TYR A 350 0.79 20.86 15.33
CA TYR A 350 -0.55 21.13 15.85
C TYR A 350 -0.85 20.43 17.18
N HIS A 351 0.14 20.11 17.98
CA HIS A 351 -0.01 19.43 19.28
C HIS A 351 -0.64 18.01 19.20
N ARG A 352 -0.48 17.33 18.06
CA ARG A 352 -1.07 16.01 17.83
C ARG A 352 -0.02 14.92 17.64
N GLY A 353 1.13 15.07 18.31
CA GLY A 353 2.11 13.97 18.39
C GLY A 353 1.42 12.70 18.87
N ASN A 354 1.80 11.57 18.31
CA ASN A 354 1.24 10.27 18.64
C ASN A 354 2.36 9.30 18.97
N VAL A 355 2.16 8.50 20.02
CA VAL A 355 3.05 7.42 20.45
C VAL A 355 2.28 6.13 20.38
N GLN A 356 2.82 5.15 19.68
CA GLN A 356 2.28 3.80 19.57
C GLN A 356 3.21 2.83 20.29
N LYS A 357 2.77 2.32 21.43
CA LYS A 357 3.58 1.39 22.21
C LYS A 357 3.86 0.11 21.40
N GLU A 358 5.16 -0.12 21.12
CA GLU A 358 5.68 -1.28 20.40
C GLU A 358 5.07 -1.50 19.00
N LYS A 359 4.46 -0.46 18.40
CA LYS A 359 3.78 -0.46 17.10
C LYS A 359 4.13 0.79 16.31
N ILE A 360 3.71 0.85 15.05
CA ILE A 360 3.80 2.03 14.21
C ILE A 360 2.43 2.34 13.57
N GLN A 361 2.18 3.61 13.28
CA GLN A 361 1.02 4.06 12.51
C GLN A 361 1.13 3.59 11.05
N THR A 362 0.04 3.75 10.31
CA THR A 362 0.01 3.50 8.86
C THR A 362 1.16 4.21 8.17
N LEU A 363 1.94 3.47 7.38
CA LEU A 363 2.94 4.04 6.50
C LEU A 363 2.26 4.86 5.41
N THR A 364 2.85 5.98 5.07
CA THR A 364 2.38 6.87 4.01
C THR A 364 3.39 6.93 2.88
N THR A 365 2.97 7.48 1.74
CA THR A 365 3.84 7.70 0.56
C THR A 365 4.83 8.83 0.75
N SER A 366 4.71 9.61 1.82
CA SER A 366 5.61 10.74 2.16
C SER A 366 7.05 10.33 2.48
N GLY A 367 7.39 9.06 2.29
CA GLY A 367 8.76 8.58 2.29
C GLY A 367 9.36 8.39 3.68
N GLY A 368 8.61 7.86 4.63
CA GLY A 368 9.12 7.61 5.99
C GLY A 368 9.45 8.89 6.78
N ASN A 369 9.27 10.07 6.18
CA ASN A 369 9.56 11.34 6.84
C ASN A 369 8.57 11.69 7.95
N ASP A 370 7.50 10.93 8.08
CA ASP A 370 6.43 11.12 9.05
C ASP A 370 6.27 9.98 10.06
N ARG A 371 7.13 8.96 9.97
CA ARG A 371 7.14 7.83 10.91
C ARG A 371 8.55 7.63 11.47
N GLY A 372 8.64 7.61 12.77
CA GLY A 372 9.87 7.43 13.51
C GLY A 372 9.75 6.35 14.56
N VAL A 373 10.88 5.93 15.07
CA VAL A 373 11.01 5.00 16.17
C VAL A 373 12.00 5.56 17.19
N ILE A 374 11.81 5.25 18.46
CA ILE A 374 12.78 5.53 19.52
C ILE A 374 13.74 4.37 19.59
N GLU A 375 15.03 4.66 19.48
CA GLU A 375 16.12 3.70 19.60
C GLU A 375 17.30 4.33 20.32
N ASN A 376 17.76 3.72 21.42
CA ASN A 376 18.78 4.26 22.32
C ASN A 376 18.47 5.71 22.75
N LEU A 377 17.20 5.99 23.03
CA LEU A 377 16.67 7.32 23.33
C LEU A 377 16.97 8.38 22.25
N ARG A 378 17.19 7.97 21.00
CA ARG A 378 17.28 8.85 19.82
C ARG A 378 16.11 8.61 18.89
N ILE A 379 15.68 9.65 18.22
CA ILE A 379 14.63 9.57 17.20
C ILE A 379 15.30 9.29 15.85
N ARG A 380 14.84 8.28 15.14
CA ARG A 380 15.20 8.03 13.76
C ARG A 380 14.00 7.71 12.89
N LYS A 381 14.14 7.90 11.60
CA LYS A 381 13.19 7.41 10.60
C LYS A 381 13.29 5.89 10.51
N LEU A 382 12.21 5.25 10.15
CA LEU A 382 12.29 3.87 9.68
C LEU A 382 13.10 3.80 8.38
N THR A 383 13.87 2.73 8.20
CA THR A 383 14.53 2.47 6.93
C THR A 383 13.51 1.95 5.89
N PRO A 384 13.82 2.01 4.58
CA PRO A 384 12.95 1.39 3.58
C PRO A 384 12.71 -0.11 3.83
N ARG A 385 13.72 -0.85 4.29
CA ARG A 385 13.60 -2.28 4.62
C ARG A 385 12.60 -2.51 5.75
N GLU A 386 12.69 -1.72 6.80
CA GLU A 386 11.76 -1.80 7.94
C GLU A 386 10.32 -1.48 7.51
N CYS A 387 10.14 -0.52 6.58
CA CYS A 387 8.84 -0.25 6.00
C CYS A 387 8.28 -1.44 5.21
N PHE A 388 9.12 -2.13 4.43
CA PHE A 388 8.70 -3.34 3.71
C PHE A 388 8.38 -4.51 4.66
N ARG A 389 9.17 -4.71 5.72
CA ARG A 389 8.84 -5.68 6.79
C ARG A 389 7.48 -5.38 7.43
N LEU A 390 7.17 -4.10 7.70
CA LEU A 390 5.88 -3.65 8.21
C LEU A 390 4.73 -3.78 7.20
N MET A 391 5.03 -4.01 5.93
CA MET A 391 4.05 -4.41 4.92
C MET A 391 3.94 -5.93 4.76
N GLY A 392 4.69 -6.71 5.57
CA GLY A 392 4.70 -8.17 5.50
C GLY A 392 5.55 -8.73 4.37
N VAL A 393 6.45 -7.92 3.79
CA VAL A 393 7.36 -8.34 2.72
C VAL A 393 8.64 -8.89 3.34
N LYS A 394 9.09 -10.05 2.88
CA LYS A 394 10.33 -10.68 3.33
C LYS A 394 11.55 -9.93 2.79
N ASP A 395 12.65 -9.97 3.54
CA ASP A 395 13.90 -9.29 3.20
C ASP A 395 14.46 -9.72 1.83
N GLU A 396 14.33 -10.98 1.47
CA GLU A 396 14.75 -11.51 0.16
C GLU A 396 14.05 -10.84 -1.02
N GLU A 397 12.77 -10.47 -0.87
CA GLU A 397 12.04 -9.75 -1.91
C GLU A 397 12.42 -8.26 -1.91
N PHE A 398 12.61 -7.67 -0.74
CA PHE A 398 13.12 -6.31 -0.63
C PHE A 398 14.49 -6.15 -1.30
N ASP A 399 15.40 -7.11 -1.11
CA ASP A 399 16.75 -7.05 -1.69
C ASP A 399 16.75 -7.05 -3.22
N LYS A 400 15.77 -7.68 -3.86
CA LYS A 400 15.58 -7.62 -5.31
C LYS A 400 15.19 -6.21 -5.76
N VAL A 401 14.23 -5.58 -5.07
CA VAL A 401 13.72 -4.25 -5.42
C VAL A 401 14.73 -3.16 -5.15
N LYS A 402 15.45 -3.23 -4.03
CA LYS A 402 16.41 -2.21 -3.58
C LYS A 402 17.46 -1.86 -4.64
N GLN A 403 17.86 -2.83 -5.47
CA GLN A 403 18.93 -2.65 -6.47
C GLN A 403 18.56 -1.61 -7.55
N ASN A 404 17.27 -1.43 -7.85
CA ASN A 404 16.77 -0.59 -8.93
C ASN A 404 15.97 0.64 -8.44
N GLN A 405 15.92 0.89 -7.12
CA GLN A 405 15.09 1.92 -6.52
C GLN A 405 15.89 2.84 -5.61
N SER A 406 15.50 4.11 -5.55
CA SER A 406 15.97 5.04 -4.52
C SER A 406 15.21 4.84 -3.21
N ASP A 407 15.75 5.29 -2.07
CA ASP A 407 15.07 5.26 -0.78
C ASP A 407 13.67 5.93 -0.86
N SER A 408 13.58 7.08 -1.55
CA SER A 408 12.30 7.79 -1.74
C SER A 408 11.26 6.94 -2.50
N SER A 409 11.69 6.24 -3.56
CA SER A 409 10.83 5.34 -4.31
C SER A 409 10.41 4.13 -3.48
N LEU A 410 11.32 3.57 -2.67
CA LEU A 410 11.02 2.44 -1.78
C LEU A 410 9.99 2.80 -0.72
N TYR A 411 10.10 3.99 -0.10
CA TYR A 411 9.08 4.48 0.84
C TYR A 411 7.72 4.64 0.18
N HIS A 412 7.69 5.21 -1.03
CA HIS A 412 6.45 5.38 -1.80
C HIS A 412 5.78 4.03 -2.07
N LEU A 413 6.56 3.08 -2.58
CA LEU A 413 6.10 1.71 -2.83
C LEU A 413 5.53 1.04 -1.57
N ALA A 414 6.22 1.17 -0.42
CA ALA A 414 5.71 0.63 0.84
C ALA A 414 4.41 1.31 1.29
N GLY A 415 4.31 2.63 1.13
CA GLY A 415 3.14 3.40 1.55
C GLY A 415 1.88 3.09 0.74
N ASP A 416 2.03 2.90 -0.57
CA ASP A 416 0.91 2.65 -1.49
C ASP A 416 0.43 1.19 -1.50
N SER A 417 1.21 0.26 -0.93
CA SER A 417 0.90 -1.16 -1.02
C SER A 417 -0.05 -1.66 0.07
N ILE A 418 -0.45 -2.91 -0.05
CA ILE A 418 -1.34 -3.61 0.87
C ILE A 418 -0.51 -4.53 1.77
N VAL A 419 -0.86 -4.62 3.06
CA VAL A 419 -0.19 -5.54 4.00
C VAL A 419 -0.42 -6.99 3.57
N VAL A 420 0.66 -7.68 3.21
CA VAL A 420 0.63 -9.05 2.66
C VAL A 420 -0.05 -10.04 3.61
N ASN A 421 0.17 -9.91 4.92
CA ASN A 421 -0.43 -10.79 5.92
C ASN A 421 -1.97 -10.71 5.95
N VAL A 422 -2.54 -9.52 5.72
CA VAL A 422 -3.99 -9.35 5.63
C VAL A 422 -4.53 -10.06 4.40
N LEU A 423 -3.86 -9.89 3.26
CA LEU A 423 -4.21 -10.58 2.00
C LEU A 423 -4.12 -12.10 2.15
N MET A 424 -3.04 -12.60 2.79
CA MET A 424 -2.89 -14.03 3.09
C MET A 424 -4.08 -14.56 3.89
N ALA A 425 -4.51 -13.82 4.92
CA ALA A 425 -5.65 -14.21 5.74
C ALA A 425 -6.95 -14.25 4.91
N ILE A 426 -7.18 -13.24 4.05
CA ILE A 426 -8.35 -13.18 3.16
C ILE A 426 -8.36 -14.36 2.17
N PHE A 427 -7.25 -14.61 1.47
CA PHE A 427 -7.18 -15.71 0.50
C PHE A 427 -7.33 -17.09 1.14
N LYS A 428 -6.76 -17.27 2.34
CA LYS A 428 -6.86 -18.54 3.08
C LYS A 428 -8.31 -18.96 3.38
N GLU A 429 -9.23 -18.00 3.51
CA GLU A 429 -10.65 -18.33 3.72
C GLU A 429 -11.32 -18.96 2.50
N MET A 430 -10.70 -18.82 1.33
CA MET A 430 -11.20 -19.38 0.04
C MET A 430 -10.40 -20.60 -0.46
N MET A 431 -9.34 -21.00 0.23
CA MET A 431 -8.49 -22.16 -0.11
C MET A 431 -9.02 -23.48 0.46
#